data_f5a7914de4ebf37e96cf48efb37ab09f
#
_entry.id   f5a7914de4ebf37e96cf48efb37ab09f
#
_cell.length_a   1.000
_cell.length_b   1.000
_cell.length_c   1.000
_cell.angle_alpha   90.00
_cell.angle_beta   90.00
_cell.angle_gamma   90.00
#
_symmetry.space_group_name_H-M   'P 1'
#
loop_
_entity.id
_entity.type
_entity.pdbx_description
1 polymer ?
#
loop_
_entity_poly.entity_id
_entity_poly.type
_entity_poly.pdbx_seq_one_letter_code
_entity_poly.pdbx_strand_id
1 'polypeptide(L)'
;MSKQESYTPPKIWSQDEDDGNKWASINRPVSGATHEKERAVGKHGLQLYSLATPNGQKVTIMLEELLAAGFQEAEYDAWLVNIGEGEQFSSGFVDVNPNSKIPALVDTTTTPETKLFESGSILVYLAEKFNAFIPNDSKAKTECFNWLFWQVGSAPFLGGGFGHFYSYAPYPMEYPINRFAMETKRQLDVLDKHLAKNAFMAGNEYSIADMAIWPWYGNLVLGNLYDAATFLQVHEYAHVIRWAKQLAERPGVKRGRIVNKTWGDEGQLENRHSASDIDNALASVK
;
A
#
# COMPACT_ATOMS: atom_id res chain seq x y z
N MET A 1 -6.80 5.37 38.98
CA MET A 1 -7.40 5.73 37.69
C MET A 1 -7.50 7.24 37.64
N SER A 2 -6.57 7.93 36.95
CA SER A 2 -6.66 9.36 36.70
C SER A 2 -7.89 9.59 35.81
N LYS A 3 -8.80 10.48 36.21
CA LYS A 3 -9.89 10.94 35.35
C LYS A 3 -9.24 11.54 34.10
N GLN A 4 -9.40 10.89 32.95
CA GLN A 4 -9.07 11.49 31.67
C GLN A 4 -9.86 12.79 31.61
N GLU A 5 -9.19 13.94 31.55
CA GLU A 5 -9.86 15.22 31.36
C GLU A 5 -10.74 15.11 30.12
N SER A 6 -12.01 15.47 30.26
CA SER A 6 -12.98 15.34 29.17
C SER A 6 -12.62 16.38 28.10
N TYR A 7 -12.06 15.91 26.97
CA TYR A 7 -11.84 16.76 25.82
C TYR A 7 -13.17 17.36 25.33
N THR A 8 -13.22 18.67 25.24
CA THR A 8 -14.33 19.37 24.62
C THR A 8 -13.85 19.91 23.26
N PRO A 9 -14.42 19.44 22.14
CA PRO A 9 -14.04 19.95 20.83
C PRO A 9 -14.25 21.46 20.73
N PRO A 10 -13.31 22.22 20.13
CA PRO A 10 -13.51 23.65 19.90
C PRO A 10 -14.65 23.87 18.89
N LYS A 11 -15.26 25.05 18.91
CA LYS A 11 -16.32 25.40 17.94
C LYS A 11 -15.81 25.39 16.48
N ILE A 12 -14.56 25.79 16.31
CA ILE A 12 -13.86 25.80 15.01
C ILE A 12 -12.55 25.07 15.23
N TRP A 13 -12.29 24.06 14.40
CA TRP A 13 -11.03 23.32 14.44
C TRP A 13 -9.90 24.17 13.85
N SER A 14 -8.74 24.15 14.47
CA SER A 14 -7.48 24.66 13.95
C SER A 14 -6.40 23.60 14.10
N GLN A 15 -5.47 23.55 13.17
CA GLN A 15 -4.32 22.67 13.29
C GLN A 15 -3.43 23.16 14.43
N ASP A 16 -3.08 22.25 15.34
CA ASP A 16 -2.01 22.47 16.30
C ASP A 16 -0.70 22.07 15.62
N GLU A 17 0.27 22.99 15.54
CA GLU A 17 1.56 22.74 14.90
C GLU A 17 2.44 21.81 15.76
N ASP A 18 2.15 21.68 17.04
CA ASP A 18 2.88 20.86 18.01
C ASP A 18 1.96 19.81 18.67
N ASP A 19 1.33 18.97 17.83
CA ASP A 19 0.47 17.90 18.32
C ASP A 19 1.25 16.68 18.91
N GLY A 20 2.60 16.76 18.94
CA GLY A 20 3.50 15.70 19.44
C GLY A 20 3.50 14.43 18.58
N ASN A 21 2.81 14.41 17.45
CA ASN A 21 2.73 13.25 16.59
C ASN A 21 3.94 13.16 15.67
N LYS A 22 4.68 12.05 15.75
CA LYS A 22 5.81 11.74 14.85
C LYS A 22 5.50 11.93 13.36
N TRP A 23 4.22 11.78 12.97
CA TRP A 23 3.76 11.84 11.58
C TRP A 23 2.90 13.07 11.29
N ALA A 24 2.93 14.10 12.14
CA ALA A 24 2.15 15.34 11.93
C ALA A 24 2.49 15.99 10.58
N SER A 25 3.76 15.99 10.19
CA SER A 25 4.26 16.60 8.95
C SER A 25 3.81 15.91 7.65
N ILE A 26 3.33 14.66 7.70
CA ILE A 26 2.91 13.93 6.49
C ILE A 26 1.49 14.28 6.01
N ASN A 27 0.75 15.04 6.80
CA ASN A 27 -0.60 15.50 6.47
C ASN A 27 -0.73 16.99 6.73
N ARG A 28 -1.64 17.63 6.00
CA ARG A 28 -1.98 19.02 6.20
C ARG A 28 -3.41 19.30 5.73
N PRO A 29 -4.09 20.34 6.24
CA PRO A 29 -5.50 20.58 5.93
C PRO A 29 -5.74 21.23 4.56
N VAL A 30 -4.68 21.58 3.84
CA VAL A 30 -4.75 22.23 2.53
C VAL A 30 -3.99 21.40 1.48
N SER A 31 -4.49 21.35 0.26
CA SER A 31 -3.84 20.70 -0.88
C SER A 31 -2.86 21.63 -1.62
N GLY A 32 -2.15 21.10 -2.62
CA GLY A 32 -1.23 21.84 -3.47
C GLY A 32 0.24 21.70 -3.04
N ALA A 33 1.15 22.24 -3.85
CA ALA A 33 2.58 22.17 -3.58
C ALA A 33 3.02 23.14 -2.48
N THR A 34 4.05 22.74 -1.72
CA THR A 34 4.72 23.62 -0.73
C THR A 34 6.03 24.16 -1.23
N HIS A 35 6.63 23.49 -2.21
CA HIS A 35 7.94 23.85 -2.74
C HIS A 35 8.09 23.37 -4.19
N GLU A 36 8.95 24.05 -4.91
CA GLU A 36 9.31 23.69 -6.27
C GLU A 36 10.36 22.58 -6.26
N LYS A 37 10.03 21.47 -6.90
CA LYS A 37 10.95 20.36 -7.19
C LYS A 37 10.37 19.59 -8.36
N GLU A 38 11.12 19.48 -9.45
CA GLU A 38 10.74 18.67 -10.59
C GLU A 38 10.75 17.17 -10.19
N ARG A 39 9.87 16.39 -10.82
CA ARG A 39 9.91 14.94 -10.69
C ARG A 39 11.11 14.36 -11.43
N ALA A 40 11.74 13.35 -10.88
CA ALA A 40 12.76 12.59 -11.58
C ALA A 40 12.12 11.79 -12.73
N VAL A 41 12.84 11.61 -13.83
CA VAL A 41 12.42 10.82 -14.99
C VAL A 41 13.58 9.93 -15.42
N GLY A 42 13.34 8.64 -15.53
CA GLY A 42 14.32 7.65 -15.97
C GLY A 42 14.12 7.24 -17.42
N LYS A 43 14.65 6.08 -17.77
CA LYS A 43 14.68 5.58 -19.15
C LYS A 43 13.47 4.76 -19.57
N HIS A 44 12.70 4.23 -18.61
CA HIS A 44 11.58 3.34 -18.91
C HIS A 44 10.28 4.11 -19.14
N GLY A 45 9.33 3.49 -19.83
CA GLY A 45 8.04 4.09 -20.11
C GLY A 45 7.14 4.26 -18.89
N LEU A 46 7.33 3.45 -17.86
CA LEU A 46 6.58 3.52 -16.60
C LEU A 46 7.47 4.16 -15.52
N GLN A 47 7.02 5.28 -14.96
CA GLN A 47 7.72 6.06 -13.93
C GLN A 47 6.91 6.01 -12.64
N LEU A 48 7.35 5.24 -11.66
CA LEU A 48 6.69 5.09 -10.36
C LEU A 48 7.32 6.00 -9.32
N TYR A 49 6.51 6.72 -8.57
CA TYR A 49 6.90 7.55 -7.42
C TYR A 49 6.25 6.99 -6.17
N SER A 50 7.05 6.39 -5.28
CA SER A 50 6.50 5.54 -4.22
C SER A 50 7.36 5.48 -2.97
N LEU A 51 6.85 4.80 -1.97
CA LEU A 51 7.51 4.34 -0.76
C LEU A 51 6.93 2.97 -0.43
N ALA A 52 7.72 2.03 0.09
CA ALA A 52 7.31 0.64 0.36
C ALA A 52 6.30 0.48 1.52
N THR A 53 5.38 1.45 1.67
CA THR A 53 4.19 1.27 2.49
C THR A 53 3.28 0.20 1.87
N PRO A 54 2.29 -0.33 2.59
CA PRO A 54 1.36 -1.29 1.99
C PRO A 54 0.71 -0.83 0.68
N ASN A 55 0.44 0.47 0.50
CA ASN A 55 -0.11 0.98 -0.76
C ASN A 55 0.93 1.03 -1.88
N GLY A 56 2.19 1.40 -1.58
CA GLY A 56 3.28 1.35 -2.55
C GLY A 56 3.58 -0.07 -3.02
N GLN A 57 3.61 -1.03 -2.09
CA GLN A 57 3.83 -2.44 -2.39
C GLN A 57 2.82 -3.04 -3.37
N LYS A 58 1.57 -2.55 -3.41
CA LYS A 58 0.58 -3.01 -4.41
C LYS A 58 1.11 -2.84 -5.83
N VAL A 59 1.64 -1.67 -6.13
CA VAL A 59 2.08 -1.31 -7.48
C VAL A 59 3.41 -1.98 -7.82
N THR A 60 4.36 -2.01 -6.90
CA THR A 60 5.65 -2.68 -7.14
C THR A 60 5.49 -4.20 -7.30
N ILE A 61 4.59 -4.83 -6.53
CA ILE A 61 4.23 -6.24 -6.70
C ILE A 61 3.60 -6.46 -8.09
N MET A 62 2.64 -5.63 -8.51
CA MET A 62 2.02 -5.77 -9.84
C MET A 62 3.05 -5.68 -10.96
N LEU A 63 3.97 -4.72 -10.92
CA LEU A 63 5.00 -4.54 -11.93
C LEU A 63 5.98 -5.74 -11.96
N GLU A 64 6.43 -6.23 -10.82
CA GLU A 64 7.31 -7.40 -10.75
C GLU A 64 6.58 -8.71 -11.14
N GLU A 65 5.27 -8.85 -10.88
CA GLU A 65 4.47 -9.97 -11.37
C GLU A 65 4.28 -9.92 -12.89
N LEU A 66 4.09 -8.73 -13.48
CA LEU A 66 4.03 -8.55 -14.93
C LEU A 66 5.36 -8.96 -15.59
N LEU A 67 6.49 -8.50 -15.05
CA LEU A 67 7.82 -8.88 -15.54
C LEU A 67 8.06 -10.39 -15.41
N ALA A 68 7.67 -11.00 -14.28
CA ALA A 68 7.77 -12.45 -14.07
C ALA A 68 6.87 -13.24 -15.03
N ALA A 69 5.76 -12.67 -15.48
CA ALA A 69 4.87 -13.23 -16.49
C ALA A 69 5.37 -13.02 -17.93
N GLY A 70 6.49 -12.31 -18.13
CA GLY A 70 7.13 -12.11 -19.44
C GLY A 70 6.77 -10.81 -20.15
N PHE A 71 6.04 -9.88 -19.53
CA PHE A 71 5.70 -8.58 -20.10
C PHE A 71 6.88 -7.61 -19.96
N GLN A 72 7.82 -7.64 -20.92
CA GLN A 72 9.02 -6.80 -20.88
C GLN A 72 8.70 -5.29 -20.94
N GLU A 73 7.58 -4.91 -21.54
CA GLU A 73 7.09 -3.54 -21.61
C GLU A 73 6.61 -3.01 -20.24
N ALA A 74 6.48 -3.87 -19.23
CA ALA A 74 6.22 -3.49 -17.85
C ALA A 74 7.48 -3.03 -17.09
N GLU A 75 8.64 -2.98 -17.75
CA GLU A 75 9.87 -2.45 -17.16
C GLU A 75 9.68 -0.99 -16.73
N TYR A 76 10.22 -0.61 -15.57
CA TYR A 76 9.89 0.63 -14.91
C TYR A 76 11.06 1.24 -14.15
N ASP A 77 11.02 2.54 -13.96
CA ASP A 77 11.81 3.26 -12.96
C ASP A 77 10.96 3.51 -11.72
N ALA A 78 11.49 3.22 -10.54
CA ALA A 78 10.84 3.53 -9.27
C ALA A 78 11.70 4.50 -8.46
N TRP A 79 11.10 5.64 -8.11
CA TRP A 79 11.71 6.74 -7.39
C TRP A 79 11.15 6.78 -5.97
N LEU A 80 12.04 6.79 -4.98
CA LEU A 80 11.65 6.98 -3.59
C LEU A 80 11.05 8.37 -3.39
N VAL A 81 9.92 8.43 -2.70
CA VAL A 81 9.33 9.67 -2.18
C VAL A 81 9.38 9.61 -0.66
N ASN A 82 10.30 10.38 -0.07
CA ASN A 82 10.44 10.46 1.38
C ASN A 82 9.32 11.32 1.98
N ILE A 83 8.24 10.66 2.40
CA ILE A 83 7.09 11.35 2.99
C ILE A 83 7.39 12.02 4.33
N GLY A 84 8.42 11.56 5.06
CA GLY A 84 8.87 12.16 6.31
C GLY A 84 9.52 13.54 6.11
N GLU A 85 10.05 13.80 4.92
CA GLU A 85 10.65 15.08 4.50
C GLU A 85 9.69 15.94 3.67
N GLY A 86 8.45 15.49 3.47
CA GLY A 86 7.43 16.26 2.77
C GLY A 86 7.56 16.24 1.24
N GLU A 87 8.33 15.32 0.64
CA GLU A 87 8.55 15.25 -0.81
C GLU A 87 7.24 15.04 -1.61
N GLN A 88 6.20 14.43 -1.00
CA GLN A 88 4.87 14.29 -1.59
C GLN A 88 4.17 15.65 -1.82
N PHE A 89 4.71 16.73 -1.28
CA PHE A 89 4.20 18.08 -1.46
C PHE A 89 5.06 18.91 -2.44
N SER A 90 6.01 18.31 -3.16
CA SER A 90 6.73 18.98 -4.23
C SER A 90 5.84 19.24 -5.44
N SER A 91 6.11 20.31 -6.20
CA SER A 91 5.32 20.69 -7.38
C SER A 91 5.24 19.58 -8.42
N GLY A 92 6.36 18.89 -8.68
CA GLY A 92 6.40 17.78 -9.65
C GLY A 92 5.62 16.55 -9.22
N PHE A 93 5.55 16.23 -7.91
CA PHE A 93 4.72 15.13 -7.42
C PHE A 93 3.24 15.52 -7.41
N VAL A 94 2.90 16.73 -6.97
CA VAL A 94 1.51 17.24 -6.94
C VAL A 94 0.90 17.33 -8.34
N ASP A 95 1.72 17.61 -9.37
CA ASP A 95 1.30 17.60 -10.77
C ASP A 95 0.85 16.20 -11.26
N VAL A 96 1.39 15.14 -10.67
CA VAL A 96 0.95 13.75 -10.92
C VAL A 96 -0.21 13.36 -10.01
N ASN A 97 -0.11 13.70 -8.73
CA ASN A 97 -1.13 13.34 -7.73
C ASN A 97 -1.54 14.56 -6.87
N PRO A 98 -2.65 15.22 -7.19
CA PRO A 98 -3.13 16.38 -6.44
C PRO A 98 -3.53 16.04 -4.99
N ASN A 99 -3.73 14.75 -4.65
CA ASN A 99 -3.97 14.29 -3.29
C ASN A 99 -2.69 14.21 -2.43
N SER A 100 -1.50 14.37 -3.03
CA SER A 100 -0.20 14.32 -2.34
C SER A 100 0.01 13.04 -1.52
N LYS A 101 -0.38 11.89 -2.06
CA LYS A 101 -0.21 10.57 -1.45
C LYS A 101 0.51 9.60 -2.41
N ILE A 102 1.45 8.84 -1.88
CA ILE A 102 2.08 7.73 -2.63
C ILE A 102 1.14 6.50 -2.64
N PRO A 103 1.24 5.65 -3.66
CA PRO A 103 2.03 5.76 -4.88
C PRO A 103 1.38 6.65 -5.95
N ALA A 104 2.19 7.12 -6.89
CA ALA A 104 1.76 7.75 -8.15
C ALA A 104 2.56 7.16 -9.31
N LEU A 105 1.95 7.03 -10.50
CA LEU A 105 2.57 6.44 -11.69
C LEU A 105 2.37 7.38 -12.88
N VAL A 106 3.39 7.53 -13.71
CA VAL A 106 3.27 8.18 -15.02
C VAL A 106 3.62 7.18 -16.11
N ASP A 107 2.72 7.01 -17.06
CA ASP A 107 2.98 6.26 -18.28
C ASP A 107 3.35 7.23 -19.40
N THR A 108 4.63 7.26 -19.75
CA THR A 108 5.19 8.12 -20.81
C THR A 108 5.08 7.49 -22.20
N THR A 109 4.59 6.25 -22.31
CA THR A 109 4.37 5.58 -23.60
C THR A 109 3.11 6.10 -24.32
N THR A 110 2.29 6.89 -23.64
CA THR A 110 1.10 7.54 -24.21
C THR A 110 1.36 9.00 -24.56
N THR A 111 0.60 9.56 -25.51
CA THR A 111 0.69 10.96 -25.88
C THR A 111 -0.69 11.61 -25.85
N PRO A 112 -0.98 12.56 -24.93
CA PRO A 112 -0.11 13.00 -23.84
C PRO A 112 0.18 11.88 -22.83
N GLU A 113 1.20 12.06 -21.99
CA GLU A 113 1.51 11.11 -20.91
C GLU A 113 0.29 10.89 -19.98
N THR A 114 0.11 9.66 -19.51
CA THR A 114 -0.97 9.33 -18.58
C THR A 114 -0.48 9.40 -17.14
N LYS A 115 -1.06 10.31 -16.35
CA LYS A 115 -0.78 10.46 -14.92
C LYS A 115 -1.80 9.68 -14.11
N LEU A 116 -1.33 8.88 -13.18
CA LEU A 116 -2.13 7.93 -12.41
C LEU A 116 -1.87 8.09 -10.92
N PHE A 117 -2.92 8.16 -10.16
CA PHE A 117 -2.90 8.11 -8.70
C PHE A 117 -4.03 7.21 -8.18
N GLU A 118 -4.06 6.94 -6.87
CA GLU A 118 -4.79 5.86 -6.22
C GLU A 118 -4.24 4.47 -6.58
N SER A 119 -3.70 3.77 -5.58
CA SER A 119 -3.06 2.47 -5.81
C SER A 119 -3.99 1.44 -6.47
N GLY A 120 -5.29 1.46 -6.15
CA GLY A 120 -6.29 0.60 -6.80
C GLY A 120 -6.50 0.96 -8.27
N SER A 121 -6.54 2.25 -8.62
CA SER A 121 -6.66 2.72 -10.00
C SER A 121 -5.43 2.33 -10.83
N ILE A 122 -4.22 2.46 -10.26
CA ILE A 122 -2.98 2.05 -10.91
C ILE A 122 -2.99 0.55 -11.21
N LEU A 123 -3.47 -0.30 -10.27
CA LEU A 123 -3.61 -1.74 -10.50
C LEU A 123 -4.55 -2.04 -11.67
N VAL A 124 -5.71 -1.38 -11.72
CA VAL A 124 -6.67 -1.57 -12.83
C VAL A 124 -6.04 -1.17 -14.16
N TYR A 125 -5.41 0.01 -14.21
CA TYR A 125 -4.76 0.50 -15.42
C TYR A 125 -3.71 -0.47 -15.95
N LEU A 126 -2.81 -0.95 -15.09
CA LEU A 126 -1.77 -1.91 -15.47
C LEU A 126 -2.37 -3.25 -15.90
N ALA A 127 -3.40 -3.74 -15.19
CA ALA A 127 -4.06 -4.98 -15.54
C ALA A 127 -4.74 -4.92 -16.91
N GLU A 128 -5.37 -3.79 -17.25
CA GLU A 128 -6.02 -3.57 -18.56
C GLU A 128 -4.98 -3.33 -19.65
N LYS A 129 -3.93 -2.54 -19.39
CA LYS A 129 -2.84 -2.26 -20.34
C LYS A 129 -2.15 -3.55 -20.80
N PHE A 130 -1.89 -4.48 -19.88
CA PHE A 130 -1.20 -5.74 -20.16
C PHE A 130 -2.16 -6.93 -20.34
N ASN A 131 -3.46 -6.74 -20.20
CA ASN A 131 -4.47 -7.80 -20.19
C ASN A 131 -4.05 -8.99 -19.29
N ALA A 132 -3.64 -8.69 -18.05
CA ALA A 132 -3.09 -9.65 -17.10
C ALA A 132 -3.61 -9.41 -15.68
N PHE A 133 -3.73 -10.48 -14.89
CA PHE A 133 -4.17 -10.44 -13.48
C PHE A 133 -5.56 -9.83 -13.25
N ILE A 134 -6.38 -9.78 -14.28
CA ILE A 134 -7.78 -9.40 -14.23
C ILE A 134 -8.58 -10.42 -15.03
N PRO A 135 -9.65 -11.01 -14.48
CA PRO A 135 -10.46 -11.99 -15.20
C PRO A 135 -11.11 -11.40 -16.46
N ASN A 136 -11.14 -12.17 -17.55
CA ASN A 136 -11.82 -11.81 -18.78
C ASN A 136 -13.33 -12.04 -18.70
N ASP A 137 -13.77 -13.05 -17.94
CA ASP A 137 -15.19 -13.31 -17.70
C ASP A 137 -15.82 -12.17 -16.88
N SER A 138 -16.97 -11.69 -17.33
CA SER A 138 -17.64 -10.53 -16.72
C SER A 138 -18.01 -10.75 -15.25
N LYS A 139 -18.44 -11.96 -14.87
CA LYS A 139 -18.82 -12.27 -13.49
C LYS A 139 -17.58 -12.33 -12.60
N ALA A 140 -16.53 -13.02 -13.03
CA ALA A 140 -15.27 -13.10 -12.30
C ALA A 140 -14.59 -11.73 -12.22
N LYS A 141 -14.66 -10.90 -13.28
CA LYS A 141 -14.16 -9.51 -13.26
C LYS A 141 -14.93 -8.65 -12.24
N THR A 142 -16.24 -8.82 -12.17
CA THR A 142 -17.08 -8.13 -11.17
C THR A 142 -16.68 -8.52 -9.76
N GLU A 143 -16.46 -9.82 -9.50
CA GLU A 143 -15.99 -10.29 -8.20
C GLU A 143 -14.61 -9.72 -7.85
N CYS A 144 -13.69 -9.68 -8.79
CA CYS A 144 -12.38 -9.06 -8.63
C CYS A 144 -12.50 -7.57 -8.22
N PHE A 145 -13.38 -6.82 -8.88
CA PHE A 145 -13.62 -5.41 -8.52
C PHE A 145 -14.33 -5.24 -7.18
N ASN A 146 -15.26 -6.12 -6.81
CA ASN A 146 -15.88 -6.09 -5.49
C ASN A 146 -14.80 -6.14 -4.38
N TRP A 147 -13.84 -7.05 -4.50
CA TRP A 147 -12.76 -7.19 -3.52
C TRP A 147 -11.72 -6.07 -3.60
N LEU A 148 -11.42 -5.58 -4.80
CA LEU A 148 -10.55 -4.42 -4.97
C LEU A 148 -11.13 -3.18 -4.28
N PHE A 149 -12.39 -2.86 -4.55
CA PHE A 149 -13.07 -1.71 -3.93
C PHE A 149 -13.35 -1.91 -2.45
N TRP A 150 -13.64 -3.15 -2.02
CA TRP A 150 -13.71 -3.48 -0.61
C TRP A 150 -12.39 -3.13 0.10
N GLN A 151 -11.25 -3.48 -0.50
CA GLN A 151 -9.95 -3.15 0.06
C GLN A 151 -9.70 -1.64 0.12
N VAL A 152 -10.00 -0.90 -0.95
CA VAL A 152 -9.84 0.56 -1.00
C VAL A 152 -10.67 1.24 0.10
N GLY A 153 -11.91 0.79 0.31
CA GLY A 153 -12.81 1.33 1.33
C GLY A 153 -12.51 0.86 2.76
N SER A 154 -11.85 -0.29 2.93
CA SER A 154 -11.63 -0.93 4.24
C SER A 154 -10.23 -0.68 4.82
N ALA A 155 -9.19 -0.59 3.98
CA ALA A 155 -7.82 -0.37 4.44
C ALA A 155 -7.61 0.91 5.27
N PRO A 156 -8.34 2.02 5.06
CA PRO A 156 -8.25 3.19 5.93
C PRO A 156 -8.58 2.90 7.40
N PHE A 157 -9.48 1.96 7.70
CA PHE A 157 -9.77 1.55 9.07
C PHE A 157 -8.61 0.77 9.70
N LEU A 158 -7.89 -0.03 8.91
CA LEU A 158 -6.70 -0.74 9.37
C LEU A 158 -5.50 0.22 9.48
N GLY A 159 -5.20 1.01 8.44
CA GLY A 159 -4.03 1.88 8.40
C GLY A 159 -4.20 3.18 9.19
N GLY A 160 -5.16 4.01 8.79
CA GLY A 160 -5.44 5.30 9.41
C GLY A 160 -6.20 5.21 10.73
N GLY A 161 -6.93 4.12 10.94
CA GLY A 161 -7.62 3.82 12.19
C GLY A 161 -6.76 3.02 13.15
N PHE A 162 -6.77 1.69 13.04
CA PHE A 162 -6.08 0.80 13.98
C PHE A 162 -4.59 1.10 14.08
N GLY A 163 -3.86 1.09 12.95
CA GLY A 163 -2.42 1.31 12.93
C GLY A 163 -2.01 2.65 13.52
N HIS A 164 -2.78 3.71 13.22
CA HIS A 164 -2.51 5.02 13.78
C HIS A 164 -2.64 5.02 15.31
N PHE A 165 -3.78 4.61 15.85
CA PHE A 165 -4.04 4.70 17.29
C PHE A 165 -3.31 3.65 18.12
N TYR A 166 -3.02 2.47 17.53
CA TYR A 166 -2.29 1.41 18.22
C TYR A 166 -0.77 1.63 18.24
N SER A 167 -0.20 2.16 17.13
CA SER A 167 1.26 2.18 16.94
C SER A 167 1.86 3.58 16.79
N TYR A 168 1.12 4.56 16.27
CA TYR A 168 1.68 5.86 15.88
C TYR A 168 1.23 7.03 16.73
N ALA A 169 0.06 6.95 17.37
CA ALA A 169 -0.45 8.00 18.24
C ALA A 169 0.54 8.30 19.38
N PRO A 170 0.68 9.56 19.82
CA PRO A 170 1.69 9.96 20.82
C PRO A 170 1.48 9.31 22.19
N TYR A 171 0.26 8.82 22.47
CA TYR A 171 -0.10 8.09 23.69
C TYR A 171 -1.23 7.11 23.43
N PRO A 172 -1.31 5.99 24.20
CA PRO A 172 -2.37 5.01 24.05
C PRO A 172 -3.75 5.59 24.41
N MET A 173 -4.73 5.39 23.54
CA MET A 173 -6.12 5.78 23.75
C MET A 173 -7.03 4.57 23.65
N GLU A 174 -7.63 4.15 24.76
CA GLU A 174 -8.42 2.92 24.85
C GLU A 174 -9.58 2.88 23.84
N TYR A 175 -10.39 3.94 23.78
CA TYR A 175 -11.59 3.94 22.95
C TYR A 175 -11.30 3.78 21.44
N PRO A 176 -10.44 4.57 20.79
CA PRO A 176 -10.16 4.39 19.38
C PRO A 176 -9.40 3.09 19.10
N ILE A 177 -8.49 2.64 19.98
CA ILE A 177 -7.79 1.34 19.81
C ILE A 177 -8.83 0.23 19.79
N ASN A 178 -9.74 0.14 20.75
CA ASN A 178 -10.76 -0.90 20.83
C ASN A 178 -11.74 -0.81 19.65
N ARG A 179 -12.18 0.40 19.27
CA ARG A 179 -13.09 0.61 18.13
C ARG A 179 -12.50 0.09 16.82
N PHE A 180 -11.23 0.41 16.54
CA PHE A 180 -10.57 0.00 15.30
C PHE A 180 -10.02 -1.44 15.36
N ALA A 181 -9.65 -1.96 16.52
CA ALA A 181 -9.33 -3.38 16.68
C ALA A 181 -10.53 -4.27 16.35
N MET A 182 -11.73 -3.92 16.85
CA MET A 182 -12.97 -4.62 16.52
C MET A 182 -13.23 -4.61 15.01
N GLU A 183 -13.08 -3.47 14.34
CA GLU A 183 -13.29 -3.37 12.89
C GLU A 183 -12.23 -4.18 12.11
N THR A 184 -10.97 -4.14 12.52
CA THR A 184 -9.89 -4.92 11.90
C THR A 184 -10.16 -6.43 12.02
N LYS A 185 -10.57 -6.90 13.21
CA LYS A 185 -10.95 -8.31 13.42
C LYS A 185 -12.16 -8.69 12.55
N ARG A 186 -13.17 -7.82 12.43
CA ARG A 186 -14.32 -8.05 11.53
C ARG A 186 -13.88 -8.19 10.07
N GLN A 187 -12.96 -7.37 9.61
CA GLN A 187 -12.41 -7.45 8.25
C GLN A 187 -11.62 -8.74 8.03
N LEU A 188 -10.80 -9.16 9.01
CA LEU A 188 -10.09 -10.44 8.95
C LEU A 188 -11.06 -11.64 8.91
N ASP A 189 -12.15 -11.61 9.68
CA ASP A 189 -13.19 -12.64 9.67
C ASP A 189 -13.90 -12.72 8.30
N VAL A 190 -14.16 -11.58 7.66
CA VAL A 190 -14.73 -11.56 6.30
C VAL A 190 -13.78 -12.23 5.30
N LEU A 191 -12.48 -11.88 5.35
CA LEU A 191 -11.48 -12.49 4.49
C LEU A 191 -11.32 -13.99 4.75
N ASP A 192 -11.28 -14.40 6.03
CA ASP A 192 -11.09 -15.80 6.39
C ASP A 192 -12.24 -16.68 5.90
N LYS A 193 -13.48 -16.24 6.09
CA LYS A 193 -14.68 -16.94 5.59
C LYS A 193 -14.72 -17.02 4.07
N HIS A 194 -14.25 -16.00 3.38
CA HIS A 194 -14.14 -16.01 1.91
C HIS A 194 -13.06 -16.99 1.44
N LEU A 195 -11.87 -16.89 2.01
CA LEU A 195 -10.71 -17.72 1.66
C LEU A 195 -10.85 -19.20 2.13
N ALA A 196 -11.79 -19.50 3.03
CA ALA A 196 -12.17 -20.88 3.33
C ALA A 196 -12.77 -21.61 2.12
N LYS A 197 -13.33 -20.89 1.16
CA LYS A 197 -14.04 -21.43 -0.01
C LYS A 197 -13.32 -21.14 -1.33
N ASN A 198 -12.35 -20.23 -1.32
CA ASN A 198 -11.66 -19.75 -2.51
C ASN A 198 -10.15 -19.83 -2.32
N ALA A 199 -9.43 -20.15 -3.40
CA ALA A 199 -7.97 -20.13 -3.37
C ALA A 199 -7.41 -18.71 -3.27
N PHE A 200 -8.04 -17.77 -4.01
CA PHE A 200 -7.69 -16.36 -4.12
C PHE A 200 -8.94 -15.47 -3.99
N MET A 201 -8.75 -14.16 -3.98
CA MET A 201 -9.84 -13.22 -3.74
C MET A 201 -10.88 -13.18 -4.87
N ALA A 202 -10.47 -13.37 -6.12
CA ALA A 202 -11.39 -13.45 -7.27
C ALA A 202 -11.70 -14.90 -7.67
N GLY A 203 -11.64 -15.86 -6.74
CA GLY A 203 -11.91 -17.27 -6.98
C GLY A 203 -10.67 -18.14 -7.05
N ASN A 204 -10.41 -18.76 -8.21
CA ASN A 204 -9.32 -19.75 -8.35
C ASN A 204 -8.01 -19.16 -8.92
N GLU A 205 -8.01 -17.92 -9.36
CA GLU A 205 -6.88 -17.29 -10.01
C GLU A 205 -6.41 -16.05 -9.24
N TYR A 206 -5.09 -15.90 -9.17
CA TYR A 206 -4.43 -14.73 -8.61
C TYR A 206 -4.71 -13.48 -9.44
N SER A 207 -5.11 -12.40 -8.79
CA SER A 207 -5.58 -11.18 -9.45
C SER A 207 -5.14 -9.90 -8.73
N ILE A 208 -5.46 -8.76 -9.34
CA ILE A 208 -5.25 -7.45 -8.73
C ILE A 208 -5.99 -7.28 -7.39
N ALA A 209 -7.05 -8.03 -7.13
CA ALA A 209 -7.71 -8.05 -5.82
C ALA A 209 -6.78 -8.60 -4.73
N ASP A 210 -6.06 -9.69 -5.01
CA ASP A 210 -5.06 -10.24 -4.12
C ASP A 210 -3.89 -9.29 -3.91
N MET A 211 -3.40 -8.67 -4.99
CA MET A 211 -2.30 -7.70 -4.95
C MET A 211 -2.67 -6.46 -4.13
N ALA A 212 -3.95 -6.06 -4.14
CA ALA A 212 -4.44 -4.95 -3.34
C ALA A 212 -4.54 -5.29 -1.85
N ILE A 213 -5.02 -6.50 -1.52
CA ILE A 213 -5.34 -6.92 -0.16
C ILE A 213 -4.09 -7.39 0.59
N TRP A 214 -3.20 -8.12 -0.08
CA TRP A 214 -2.06 -8.77 0.55
C TRP A 214 -1.11 -7.81 1.29
N PRO A 215 -0.71 -6.63 0.75
CA PRO A 215 0.21 -5.74 1.44
C PRO A 215 -0.32 -5.22 2.78
N TRP A 216 -1.62 -5.19 2.97
CA TRP A 216 -2.26 -4.82 4.22
C TRP A 216 -2.53 -6.03 5.11
N TYR A 217 -3.45 -6.89 4.72
CA TYR A 217 -3.94 -7.99 5.55
C TYR A 217 -2.99 -9.18 5.59
N GLY A 218 -2.30 -9.46 4.48
CA GLY A 218 -1.26 -10.49 4.43
C GLY A 218 -0.08 -10.14 5.34
N ASN A 219 0.45 -8.93 5.23
CA ASN A 219 1.52 -8.48 6.12
C ASN A 219 1.08 -8.43 7.59
N LEU A 220 -0.18 -8.06 7.88
CA LEU A 220 -0.70 -8.05 9.24
C LEU A 220 -0.71 -9.46 9.86
N VAL A 221 -1.25 -10.45 9.16
CA VAL A 221 -1.33 -11.82 9.72
C VAL A 221 0.01 -12.56 9.73
N LEU A 222 0.98 -12.08 8.94
CA LEU A 222 2.37 -12.57 8.97
C LEU A 222 3.24 -11.85 10.02
N GLY A 223 2.69 -10.90 10.77
CA GLY A 223 3.39 -10.18 11.83
C GLY A 223 4.25 -9.01 11.36
N ASN A 224 4.13 -8.60 10.09
CA ASN A 224 4.98 -7.55 9.50
C ASN A 224 4.42 -6.12 9.67
N LEU A 225 3.25 -5.96 10.30
CA LEU A 225 2.62 -4.64 10.53
C LEU A 225 2.29 -4.44 12.00
N TYR A 226 2.72 -3.29 12.54
CA TYR A 226 2.35 -2.73 13.84
C TYR A 226 2.71 -3.57 15.06
N ASP A 227 3.40 -4.69 14.90
CA ASP A 227 3.62 -5.68 15.97
C ASP A 227 2.29 -6.13 16.65
N ALA A 228 1.23 -6.22 15.85
CA ALA A 228 -0.14 -6.39 16.34
C ALA A 228 -0.68 -7.82 16.25
N ALA A 229 0.12 -8.77 15.74
CA ALA A 229 -0.34 -10.13 15.47
C ALA A 229 -0.90 -10.83 16.72
N THR A 230 -0.23 -10.72 17.84
CA THR A 230 -0.69 -11.30 19.12
C THR A 230 -1.92 -10.55 19.64
N PHE A 231 -1.91 -9.23 19.63
CA PHE A 231 -3.03 -8.41 20.11
C PHE A 231 -4.33 -8.71 19.36
N LEU A 232 -4.26 -8.86 18.05
CA LEU A 232 -5.40 -9.17 17.19
C LEU A 232 -5.71 -10.67 17.11
N GLN A 233 -4.91 -11.52 17.75
CA GLN A 233 -5.08 -12.99 17.71
C GLN A 233 -5.13 -13.52 16.27
N VAL A 234 -4.23 -13.04 15.40
CA VAL A 234 -4.28 -13.36 13.96
C VAL A 234 -4.17 -14.83 13.65
N HIS A 235 -3.63 -15.65 14.58
CA HIS A 235 -3.55 -17.10 14.46
C HIS A 235 -4.92 -17.81 14.31
N GLU A 236 -6.02 -17.14 14.68
CA GLU A 236 -7.38 -17.64 14.52
C GLU A 236 -7.85 -17.63 13.05
N TYR A 237 -7.22 -16.84 12.17
CA TYR A 237 -7.61 -16.68 10.77
C TYR A 237 -6.78 -17.58 9.86
N ALA A 238 -7.00 -18.90 9.96
CA ALA A 238 -6.16 -19.92 9.31
C ALA A 238 -6.16 -19.84 7.78
N HIS A 239 -7.27 -19.45 7.17
CA HIS A 239 -7.39 -19.33 5.71
C HIS A 239 -6.71 -18.07 5.17
N VAL A 240 -6.78 -16.95 5.90
CA VAL A 240 -6.01 -15.75 5.58
C VAL A 240 -4.51 -16.02 5.69
N ILE A 241 -4.06 -16.72 6.73
CA ILE A 241 -2.64 -17.09 6.92
C ILE A 241 -2.17 -18.01 5.79
N ARG A 242 -2.96 -19.03 5.42
CA ARG A 242 -2.64 -19.91 4.27
C ARG A 242 -2.41 -19.08 3.01
N TRP A 243 -3.37 -18.24 2.67
CA TRP A 243 -3.31 -17.36 1.50
C TRP A 243 -2.13 -16.38 1.59
N ALA A 244 -1.92 -15.75 2.73
CA ALA A 244 -0.82 -14.80 2.93
C ALA A 244 0.55 -15.45 2.74
N LYS A 245 0.76 -16.65 3.28
CA LYS A 245 2.00 -17.43 3.10
C LYS A 245 2.18 -17.85 1.64
N GLN A 246 1.13 -18.33 0.98
CA GLN A 246 1.17 -18.70 -0.43
C GLN A 246 1.62 -17.53 -1.33
N LEU A 247 1.08 -16.33 -1.08
CA LEU A 247 1.45 -15.15 -1.86
C LEU A 247 2.85 -14.63 -1.51
N ALA A 248 3.27 -14.71 -0.25
CA ALA A 248 4.62 -14.32 0.17
C ALA A 248 5.72 -15.09 -0.58
N GLU A 249 5.43 -16.30 -1.05
CA GLU A 249 6.39 -17.14 -1.80
C GLU A 249 6.49 -16.78 -3.28
N ARG A 250 5.57 -15.98 -3.81
CA ARG A 250 5.59 -15.57 -5.22
C ARG A 250 6.82 -14.70 -5.52
N PRO A 251 7.53 -14.96 -6.63
CA PRO A 251 8.70 -14.17 -7.02
C PRO A 251 8.40 -12.66 -7.11
N GLY A 252 7.30 -12.28 -7.76
CA GLY A 252 6.91 -10.87 -7.89
C GLY A 252 6.60 -10.20 -6.55
N VAL A 253 6.01 -10.92 -5.59
CA VAL A 253 5.78 -10.42 -4.23
C VAL A 253 7.10 -10.21 -3.49
N LYS A 254 8.01 -11.20 -3.53
CA LYS A 254 9.34 -11.09 -2.88
C LYS A 254 10.14 -9.90 -3.43
N ARG A 255 10.12 -9.72 -4.73
CA ARG A 255 10.84 -8.63 -5.42
C ARG A 255 10.19 -7.28 -5.17
N GLY A 256 8.87 -7.18 -5.36
CA GLY A 256 8.13 -5.93 -5.22
C GLY A 256 8.15 -5.34 -3.81
N ARG A 257 8.23 -6.19 -2.77
CA ARG A 257 8.24 -5.74 -1.36
C ARG A 257 9.43 -4.87 -0.97
N ILE A 258 10.57 -5.00 -1.65
CA ILE A 258 11.81 -4.28 -1.28
C ILE A 258 12.00 -2.99 -2.08
N VAL A 259 11.26 -2.78 -3.16
CA VAL A 259 11.37 -1.55 -3.97
C VAL A 259 10.88 -0.34 -3.19
N ASN A 260 11.65 0.73 -3.20
CA ASN A 260 11.46 1.94 -2.39
C ASN A 260 11.36 1.68 -0.88
N LYS A 261 12.04 0.65 -0.40
CA LYS A 261 12.14 0.29 1.01
C LYS A 261 13.48 0.75 1.56
N THR A 262 13.46 1.51 2.65
CA THR A 262 14.64 2.08 3.31
C THR A 262 14.78 1.64 4.78
N TRP A 263 14.09 0.55 5.17
CA TRP A 263 14.10 0.01 6.55
C TRP A 263 14.04 -1.52 6.59
N GLY A 264 14.41 -2.08 7.75
CA GLY A 264 14.39 -3.51 8.02
C GLY A 264 15.51 -4.29 7.36
N ASP A 265 15.65 -5.57 7.72
CA ASP A 265 16.80 -6.40 7.37
C ASP A 265 16.54 -7.32 6.16
N GLU A 266 15.32 -7.33 5.60
CA GLU A 266 14.89 -8.22 4.51
C GLU A 266 15.29 -7.74 3.10
N GLY A 267 16.18 -6.78 3.00
CA GLY A 267 16.55 -6.08 1.77
C GLY A 267 15.96 -4.68 1.71
N GLN A 268 16.78 -3.75 1.23
CA GLN A 268 16.43 -2.34 1.05
C GLN A 268 16.83 -1.92 -0.35
N LEU A 269 15.97 -1.18 -1.03
CA LEU A 269 16.24 -0.64 -2.35
C LEU A 269 15.54 0.72 -2.48
N GLU A 270 16.33 1.79 -2.41
CA GLU A 270 15.81 3.17 -2.47
C GLU A 270 15.17 3.45 -3.83
N ASN A 271 15.92 3.30 -4.90
CA ASN A 271 15.44 3.49 -6.27
C ASN A 271 15.68 2.23 -7.10
N ARG A 272 14.79 1.96 -8.05
CA ARG A 272 14.91 0.81 -8.95
C ARG A 272 14.89 1.30 -10.41
N HIS A 273 15.87 0.89 -11.18
CA HIS A 273 16.01 1.23 -12.59
C HIS A 273 16.23 0.01 -13.48
N SER A 274 16.37 -1.18 -12.87
CA SER A 274 16.54 -2.45 -13.56
C SER A 274 16.27 -3.64 -12.62
N ALA A 275 16.05 -4.81 -13.18
CA ALA A 275 15.91 -6.05 -12.42
C ALA A 275 17.15 -6.34 -11.54
N SER A 276 18.36 -5.98 -12.03
CA SER A 276 19.61 -6.21 -11.30
C SER A 276 19.72 -5.41 -9.98
N ASP A 277 19.02 -4.28 -9.86
CA ASP A 277 19.02 -3.51 -8.61
C ASP A 277 18.36 -4.31 -7.48
N ILE A 278 17.26 -5.00 -7.81
CA ILE A 278 16.58 -5.91 -6.87
C ILE A 278 17.46 -7.13 -6.55
N ASP A 279 18.08 -7.73 -7.58
CA ASP A 279 18.93 -8.92 -7.41
C ASP A 279 20.11 -8.62 -6.48
N ASN A 280 20.74 -7.46 -6.65
CA ASN A 280 21.83 -6.99 -5.79
C ASN A 280 21.37 -6.71 -4.36
N ALA A 281 20.20 -6.06 -4.20
CA ALA A 281 19.64 -5.79 -2.88
C ALA A 281 19.28 -7.07 -2.13
N LEU A 282 18.69 -8.06 -2.79
CA LEU A 282 18.38 -9.37 -2.18
C LEU A 282 19.64 -10.19 -1.88
N ALA A 283 20.68 -10.11 -2.71
CA ALA A 283 21.94 -10.81 -2.45
C ALA A 283 22.74 -10.21 -1.27
N SER A 284 22.49 -8.96 -0.91
CA SER A 284 23.13 -8.29 0.23
C SER A 284 22.54 -8.66 1.60
N VAL A 285 21.38 -9.31 1.62
CA VAL A 285 20.76 -9.85 2.83
C VAL A 285 21.53 -11.10 3.24
N LYS A 286 22.25 -11.01 4.38
CA LYS A 286 23.04 -12.09 4.96
C LYS A 286 22.25 -12.87 6.01
#